data_bfe8ceb8a93b4e32ac187ae6adf491ac
#
_entry.id   bfe8ceb8a93b4e32ac187ae6adf491ac
#
_cell.length_a   1.000
_cell.length_b   1.000
_cell.length_c   1.000
_cell.angle_alpha   90.00
_cell.angle_beta   90.00
_cell.angle_gamma   90.00
#
_symmetry.space_group_name_H-M   'P 1'
#
loop_
_entity.id
_entity.type
_entity.pdbx_description
1 polymer ?
#
loop_
_entity_poly.entity_id
_entity_poly.type
_entity_poly.pdbx_seq_one_letter_code
_entity_poly.pdbx_strand_id
1 'polypeptide(L)'
;IWEEGDRARFRVGTDSFGNWIELTGNRTDPQGTWRYGAGTYHHFAWNLDTLANQEQVKFDIEGAGYTDISELKNRTYFKSHYVRSPGGALFELAVTHEDGGWDCDESPEELGKQFMLPTQFVSERESIMSKLETISIDAKIEE
;
A
#
# COMPACT_ATOMS: atom_id res chain seq x y z
N ILE A 1 -1.70 17.09 -16.24
CA ILE A 1 -2.86 16.23 -16.61
C ILE A 1 -2.82 16.10 -18.12
N TRP A 2 -3.03 14.90 -18.59
CA TRP A 2 -3.21 14.60 -20.01
C TRP A 2 -4.51 13.81 -20.16
N GLU A 3 -5.31 14.13 -21.17
CA GLU A 3 -6.61 13.51 -21.44
C GLU A 3 -6.71 13.12 -22.92
N GLU A 4 -7.16 11.91 -23.19
CA GLU A 4 -7.44 11.43 -24.55
C GLU A 4 -8.58 10.40 -24.51
N GLY A 5 -9.70 10.73 -25.15
CA GLY A 5 -10.88 9.89 -25.20
C GLY A 5 -11.47 9.63 -23.82
N ASP A 6 -11.43 8.36 -23.38
CA ASP A 6 -11.92 7.91 -22.08
C ASP A 6 -10.80 7.74 -21.03
N ARG A 7 -9.63 8.28 -21.30
CA ARG A 7 -8.45 8.16 -20.43
C ARG A 7 -8.01 9.51 -19.91
N ALA A 8 -7.63 9.54 -18.63
CA ALA A 8 -6.98 10.67 -18.01
C ALA A 8 -5.74 10.20 -17.26
N ARG A 9 -4.61 10.87 -17.48
CA ARG A 9 -3.34 10.56 -16.82
C ARG A 9 -2.91 11.71 -15.93
N PHE A 10 -2.59 11.37 -14.70
CA PHE A 10 -2.14 12.30 -13.67
C PHE A 10 -0.71 11.99 -13.26
N ARG A 11 0.10 13.03 -13.10
CA ARG A 11 1.42 12.90 -12.51
C ARG A 11 1.34 13.12 -11.00
N VAL A 12 1.94 12.24 -10.23
CA VAL A 12 2.07 12.33 -8.76
C VAL A 12 3.55 12.55 -8.42
N GLY A 13 3.84 13.60 -7.66
CA GLY A 13 5.22 13.95 -7.33
C GLY A 13 5.99 14.59 -8.49
N THR A 14 7.30 14.77 -8.34
CA THR A 14 8.10 15.57 -9.24
C THR A 14 8.84 14.80 -10.32
N ASP A 15 9.77 13.91 -9.98
CA ASP A 15 10.69 13.37 -11.00
C ASP A 15 11.09 11.90 -10.83
N SER A 16 10.44 11.17 -9.94
CA SER A 16 10.78 9.77 -9.72
C SER A 16 10.06 8.82 -10.68
N PHE A 17 10.62 7.65 -10.82
CA PHE A 17 10.06 6.56 -11.59
C PHE A 17 8.73 6.09 -10.97
N GLY A 18 7.74 5.77 -11.81
CA GLY A 18 6.47 5.19 -11.35
C GLY A 18 5.44 6.19 -10.81
N ASN A 19 5.52 7.45 -11.19
CA ASN A 19 4.70 8.54 -10.65
C ASN A 19 3.48 8.92 -11.51
N TRP A 20 2.99 8.04 -12.35
CA TRP A 20 1.82 8.28 -13.17
C TRP A 20 0.64 7.41 -12.74
N ILE A 21 -0.54 8.02 -12.65
CA ILE A 21 -1.81 7.34 -12.51
C ILE A 21 -2.60 7.52 -13.80
N GLU A 22 -3.06 6.45 -14.38
CA GLU A 22 -3.98 6.50 -15.51
C GLU A 22 -5.36 6.01 -15.05
N LEU A 23 -6.37 6.82 -15.27
CA LEU A 23 -7.77 6.47 -15.09
C LEU A 23 -8.37 6.17 -16.45
N THR A 24 -9.10 5.07 -16.54
CA THR A 24 -9.84 4.70 -17.75
C THR A 24 -11.33 4.69 -17.45
N GLY A 25 -12.10 5.40 -18.25
CA GLY A 25 -13.55 5.48 -18.13
C GLY A 25 -14.25 4.27 -18.78
N ASN A 26 -13.94 3.04 -18.34
CA ASN A 26 -14.66 1.88 -18.82
C ASN A 26 -16.07 1.85 -18.25
N ARG A 27 -17.04 2.24 -19.07
CA ARG A 27 -18.46 2.30 -18.67
C ARG A 27 -19.18 0.95 -18.74
N THR A 28 -18.50 -0.11 -19.18
CA THR A 28 -19.09 -1.45 -19.31
C THR A 28 -18.94 -2.26 -18.03
N ASP A 29 -17.95 -1.96 -17.23
CA ASP A 29 -17.73 -2.65 -15.97
C ASP A 29 -18.49 -1.98 -14.84
N PRO A 30 -19.11 -2.75 -13.93
CA PRO A 30 -19.78 -2.19 -12.75
C PRO A 30 -18.77 -1.46 -11.87
N GLN A 31 -19.06 -0.21 -11.53
CA GLN A 31 -18.22 0.57 -10.66
C GLN A 31 -18.15 -0.05 -9.25
N GLY A 32 -16.95 -0.09 -8.67
CA GLY A 32 -16.77 -0.50 -7.29
C GLY A 32 -16.84 -2.01 -7.03
N THR A 33 -16.84 -2.86 -8.04
CA THR A 33 -16.84 -4.32 -7.88
C THR A 33 -15.43 -4.87 -7.66
N TRP A 34 -14.79 -4.46 -6.58
CA TRP A 34 -13.52 -5.04 -6.17
C TRP A 34 -13.75 -6.32 -5.36
N ARG A 35 -13.16 -7.42 -5.80
CA ARG A 35 -13.17 -8.68 -5.05
C ARG A 35 -11.74 -9.09 -4.72
N TYR A 36 -11.48 -9.34 -3.46
CA TYR A 36 -10.22 -9.93 -3.03
C TYR A 36 -10.13 -11.39 -3.47
N GLY A 37 -8.93 -11.81 -3.88
CA GLY A 37 -8.67 -13.18 -4.26
C GLY A 37 -7.31 -13.33 -4.92
N ALA A 38 -6.92 -14.57 -5.21
CA ALA A 38 -5.69 -14.86 -5.93
C ALA A 38 -5.67 -14.12 -7.28
N GLY A 39 -4.55 -13.46 -7.58
CA GLY A 39 -4.36 -12.69 -8.79
C GLY A 39 -4.94 -11.26 -8.78
N THR A 40 -5.49 -10.79 -7.65
CA THR A 40 -5.93 -9.40 -7.50
C THR A 40 -5.03 -8.61 -6.58
N TYR A 41 -4.90 -7.30 -6.84
CA TYR A 41 -4.22 -6.40 -5.91
C TYR A 41 -5.06 -6.20 -4.65
N HIS A 42 -4.41 -6.20 -3.48
CA HIS A 42 -5.10 -5.87 -2.23
C HIS A 42 -5.30 -4.36 -2.11
N HIS A 43 -4.24 -3.59 -2.30
CA HIS A 43 -4.25 -2.12 -2.25
C HIS A 43 -3.06 -1.52 -2.99
N PHE A 44 -3.11 -0.21 -3.18
CA PHE A 44 -1.98 0.62 -3.62
C PHE A 44 -1.61 1.57 -2.48
N ALA A 45 -0.33 1.57 -2.10
CA ALA A 45 0.19 2.47 -1.08
C ALA A 45 0.84 3.71 -1.72
N TRP A 46 0.44 4.88 -1.24
CA TRP A 46 1.03 6.17 -1.57
C TRP A 46 1.94 6.59 -0.43
N ASN A 47 3.20 6.86 -0.75
CA ASN A 47 4.12 7.41 0.22
C ASN A 47 3.86 8.90 0.42
N LEU A 48 3.64 9.31 1.65
CA LEU A 48 3.53 10.71 2.07
C LEU A 48 4.73 11.07 2.96
N ASP A 49 5.19 12.30 2.83
CA ASP A 49 6.44 12.73 3.47
C ASP A 49 6.31 12.87 5.00
N THR A 50 5.14 13.30 5.49
CA THR A 50 4.93 13.59 6.91
C THR A 50 3.51 13.21 7.38
N LEU A 51 3.37 12.99 8.68
CA LEU A 51 2.05 12.79 9.30
C LEU A 51 1.14 14.02 9.12
N ALA A 52 1.70 15.24 9.11
CA ALA A 52 0.92 16.44 8.86
C ALA A 52 0.34 16.47 7.45
N ASN A 53 1.13 16.07 6.45
CA ASN A 53 0.64 15.92 5.08
C ASN A 53 -0.42 14.83 4.98
N GLN A 54 -0.25 13.73 5.71
CA GLN A 54 -1.20 12.63 5.74
C GLN A 54 -2.57 13.07 6.29
N GLU A 55 -2.58 13.81 7.40
CA GLU A 55 -3.80 14.37 7.98
C GLU A 55 -4.46 15.41 7.05
N GLN A 56 -3.67 16.23 6.38
CA GLN A 56 -4.20 17.18 5.40
C GLN A 56 -4.86 16.45 4.22
N VAL A 57 -4.22 15.41 3.67
CA VAL A 57 -4.80 14.61 2.58
C VAL A 57 -6.07 13.91 3.05
N LYS A 58 -6.10 13.38 4.29
CA LYS A 58 -7.33 12.84 4.87
C LYS A 58 -8.45 13.87 4.90
N PHE A 59 -8.16 15.06 5.42
CA PHE A 59 -9.14 16.17 5.48
C PHE A 59 -9.70 16.53 4.10
N ASP A 60 -8.82 16.59 3.08
CA ASP A 60 -9.21 16.92 1.71
C ASP A 60 -10.11 15.82 1.09
N ILE A 61 -9.80 14.55 1.35
CA ILE A 61 -10.59 13.40 0.91
C ILE A 61 -11.98 13.41 1.55
N GLU A 62 -12.05 13.65 2.87
CA GLU A 62 -13.32 13.78 3.60
C GLU A 62 -14.12 14.98 3.09
N GLY A 63 -13.46 16.10 2.84
CA GLY A 63 -14.04 17.31 2.25
C GLY A 63 -14.61 17.09 0.83
N ALA A 64 -14.04 16.15 0.08
CA ALA A 64 -14.55 15.72 -1.22
C ALA A 64 -15.73 14.71 -1.11
N GLY A 65 -16.13 14.34 0.10
CA GLY A 65 -17.29 13.48 0.36
C GLY A 65 -16.96 12.00 0.56
N TYR A 66 -15.68 11.61 0.62
CA TYR A 66 -15.25 10.23 0.89
C TYR A 66 -15.04 10.04 2.39
N THR A 67 -16.10 9.64 3.09
CA THR A 67 -16.14 9.56 4.56
C THR A 67 -15.83 8.17 5.12
N ASP A 68 -15.44 7.23 4.26
CA ASP A 68 -15.06 5.86 4.62
C ASP A 68 -13.55 5.68 4.86
N ILE A 69 -12.80 6.79 4.91
CA ILE A 69 -11.39 6.76 5.24
C ILE A 69 -11.17 6.24 6.67
N SER A 70 -10.26 5.30 6.81
CA SER A 70 -10.02 4.63 8.09
C SER A 70 -9.38 5.56 9.13
N GLU A 71 -9.51 5.22 10.39
CA GLU A 71 -8.65 5.75 11.45
C GLU A 71 -7.18 5.39 11.18
N LEU A 72 -6.26 6.16 11.79
CA LEU A 72 -4.81 5.92 11.66
C LEU A 72 -4.44 4.54 12.19
N LYS A 73 -3.79 3.75 11.35
CA LYS A 73 -3.28 2.41 11.67
C LYS A 73 -1.77 2.47 11.87
N ASN A 74 -1.30 2.04 13.04
CA ASN A 74 0.11 1.81 13.26
C ASN A 74 0.49 0.41 12.77
N ARG A 75 1.41 0.36 11.79
CA ARG A 75 1.92 -0.87 11.17
C ARG A 75 3.35 -1.21 11.62
N THR A 76 3.84 -0.62 12.68
CA THR A 76 5.21 -0.73 13.21
C THR A 76 6.23 0.06 12.37
N TYR A 77 6.32 -0.22 11.08
CA TYR A 77 7.28 0.39 10.15
C TYR A 77 6.75 1.67 9.51
N PHE A 78 5.44 1.86 9.52
CA PHE A 78 4.74 3.02 8.95
C PHE A 78 3.38 3.21 9.62
N LYS A 79 2.80 4.37 9.39
CA LYS A 79 1.43 4.70 9.80
C LYS A 79 0.59 4.98 8.57
N SER A 80 -0.65 4.47 8.52
CA SER A 80 -1.47 4.57 7.34
C SER A 80 -2.95 4.80 7.61
N HIS A 81 -3.60 5.48 6.66
CA HIS A 81 -5.04 5.50 6.46
C HIS A 81 -5.39 4.72 5.20
N TYR A 82 -6.58 4.17 5.17
CA TYR A 82 -7.12 3.45 4.01
C TYR A 82 -8.40 4.11 3.55
N VAL A 83 -8.54 4.25 2.23
CA VAL A 83 -9.76 4.78 1.60
C VAL A 83 -10.04 4.05 0.29
N ARG A 84 -11.30 3.80 0.00
CA ARG A 84 -11.67 3.18 -1.27
C ARG A 84 -11.89 4.25 -2.33
N SER A 85 -11.17 4.12 -3.45
CA SER A 85 -11.35 5.01 -4.59
C SER A 85 -12.72 4.81 -5.25
N PRO A 86 -13.21 5.78 -6.03
CA PRO A 86 -14.46 5.64 -6.80
C PRO A 86 -14.48 4.42 -7.72
N GLY A 87 -13.33 4.02 -8.25
CA GLY A 87 -13.17 2.81 -9.06
C GLY A 87 -13.15 1.51 -8.28
N GLY A 88 -13.22 1.57 -6.93
CA GLY A 88 -13.22 0.40 -6.05
C GLY A 88 -11.85 -0.05 -5.56
N ALA A 89 -10.75 0.46 -6.11
CA ALA A 89 -9.41 0.16 -5.62
C ALA A 89 -9.18 0.71 -4.21
N LEU A 90 -8.62 -0.11 -3.33
CA LEU A 90 -8.25 0.35 -1.98
C LEU A 90 -6.93 1.10 -2.05
N PHE A 91 -6.91 2.34 -1.58
CA PHE A 91 -5.73 3.16 -1.43
C PHE A 91 -5.28 3.17 0.02
N GLU A 92 -3.98 3.12 0.21
CA GLU A 92 -3.30 3.32 1.47
C GLU A 92 -2.49 4.61 1.39
N LEU A 93 -2.66 5.47 2.36
CA LEU A 93 -1.88 6.69 2.52
C LEU A 93 -0.87 6.41 3.63
N ALA A 94 0.38 6.21 3.31
CA ALA A 94 1.40 5.72 4.24
C ALA A 94 2.48 6.76 4.51
N VAL A 95 2.88 6.90 5.77
CA VAL A 95 4.06 7.64 6.21
C VAL A 95 5.00 6.68 6.88
N THR A 96 6.19 6.52 6.34
CA THR A 96 7.26 5.69 6.92
C THR A 96 7.66 6.24 8.29
N HIS A 97 7.95 5.35 9.23
CA HIS A 97 8.36 5.73 10.58
C HIS A 97 9.70 6.50 10.55
N GLU A 98 9.83 7.52 11.39
CA GLU A 98 11.04 8.36 11.47
C GLU A 98 12.29 7.56 11.92
N ASP A 99 12.08 6.47 12.67
CA ASP A 99 13.13 5.64 13.25
C ASP A 99 13.71 4.57 12.29
N GLY A 100 13.43 4.64 10.98
CA GLY A 100 14.13 3.82 9.99
C GLY A 100 13.30 3.06 8.99
N GLY A 101 12.03 2.86 9.15
CA GLY A 101 11.21 2.22 8.11
C GLY A 101 11.28 0.69 8.08
N TRP A 102 11.24 0.10 6.88
CA TRP A 102 11.01 -1.33 6.66
C TRP A 102 12.16 -2.25 7.06
N ASP A 103 13.36 -1.73 7.17
CA ASP A 103 14.61 -2.45 7.43
C ASP A 103 15.27 -2.03 8.76
N CYS A 104 14.54 -1.31 9.61
CA CYS A 104 15.10 -0.80 10.87
C CYS A 104 15.45 -1.89 11.89
N ASP A 105 14.89 -3.08 11.76
CA ASP A 105 15.07 -4.21 12.66
C ASP A 105 15.92 -5.37 12.06
N GLU A 106 16.44 -5.19 10.87
CA GLU A 106 17.35 -6.14 10.20
C GLU A 106 18.60 -5.42 9.69
N SER A 107 19.76 -6.06 9.81
CA SER A 107 20.95 -5.55 9.14
C SER A 107 20.86 -5.80 7.62
N PRO A 108 21.56 -5.01 6.79
CA PRO A 108 21.58 -5.24 5.34
C PRO A 108 21.99 -6.67 4.94
N GLU A 109 22.86 -7.30 5.72
CA GLU A 109 23.34 -8.67 5.47
C GLU A 109 22.30 -9.73 5.81
N GLU A 110 21.36 -9.42 6.73
CA GLU A 110 20.33 -10.35 7.18
C GLU A 110 18.94 -10.06 6.58
N LEU A 111 18.84 -8.95 5.84
CA LEU A 111 17.57 -8.48 5.28
C LEU A 111 16.91 -9.57 4.41
N GLY A 112 15.68 -9.90 4.75
CA GLY A 112 14.86 -10.88 4.05
C GLY A 112 15.21 -12.36 4.32
N LYS A 113 16.17 -12.66 5.21
CA LYS A 113 16.51 -14.04 5.58
C LYS A 113 15.61 -14.62 6.65
N GLN A 114 14.92 -13.78 7.41
CA GLN A 114 14.05 -14.17 8.49
C GLN A 114 12.61 -13.76 8.22
N PHE A 115 11.67 -14.52 8.80
CA PHE A 115 10.28 -14.12 8.81
C PHE A 115 10.07 -13.08 9.90
N MET A 116 10.07 -11.80 9.53
CA MET A 116 9.86 -10.69 10.45
C MET A 116 8.37 -10.49 10.72
N LEU A 117 8.05 -10.13 11.96
CA LEU A 117 6.68 -9.83 12.39
C LEU A 117 6.64 -8.49 13.11
N PRO A 118 5.63 -7.66 12.82
CA PRO A 118 5.32 -6.48 13.63
C PRO A 118 5.20 -6.85 15.11
N THR A 119 5.66 -5.96 15.99
CA THR A 119 5.77 -6.21 17.43
C THR A 119 4.49 -6.77 18.06
N GLN A 120 3.33 -6.29 17.59
CA GLN A 120 2.01 -6.74 18.08
C GLN A 120 1.69 -8.21 17.75
N PHE A 121 2.38 -8.83 16.80
CA PHE A 121 2.13 -10.22 16.37
C PHE A 121 3.23 -11.20 16.80
N VAL A 122 4.28 -10.75 17.47
CA VAL A 122 5.40 -11.61 17.88
C VAL A 122 4.94 -12.78 18.74
N SER A 123 3.99 -12.55 19.64
CA SER A 123 3.42 -13.62 20.50
C SER A 123 2.62 -14.68 19.73
N GLU A 124 2.20 -14.36 18.49
CA GLU A 124 1.42 -15.26 17.64
C GLU A 124 2.27 -15.98 16.59
N ARG A 125 3.61 -15.79 16.62
CA ARG A 125 4.54 -16.26 15.59
C ARG A 125 4.31 -17.71 15.19
N GLU A 126 4.25 -18.62 16.14
CA GLU A 126 4.07 -20.05 15.87
C GLU A 126 2.73 -20.34 15.21
N SER A 127 1.66 -19.71 15.70
CA SER A 127 0.31 -19.85 15.14
C SER A 127 0.24 -19.31 13.72
N ILE A 128 0.90 -18.20 13.43
CA ILE A 128 0.95 -17.62 12.09
C ILE A 128 1.75 -18.53 11.16
N MET A 129 2.95 -18.92 11.55
CA MET A 129 3.82 -19.76 10.72
C MET A 129 3.19 -21.11 10.38
N SER A 130 2.44 -21.70 11.31
CA SER A 130 1.77 -22.99 11.08
C SER A 130 0.66 -22.94 10.01
N LYS A 131 0.18 -21.74 9.67
CA LYS A 131 -0.87 -21.51 8.66
C LYS A 131 -0.34 -21.09 7.30
N LEU A 132 0.94 -20.75 7.22
CA LEU A 132 1.57 -20.34 5.97
C LEU A 132 1.99 -21.57 5.18
N GLU A 133 1.83 -21.50 3.87
CA GLU A 133 2.39 -22.49 2.96
C GLU A 133 3.92 -22.46 3.00
N THR A 134 4.54 -23.62 2.99
CA THR A 134 6.00 -23.70 2.88
C THR A 134 6.42 -23.28 1.49
N ILE A 135 7.16 -22.20 1.40
CA ILE A 135 7.77 -21.75 0.14
C ILE A 135 9.17 -22.34 0.06
N SER A 136 9.39 -23.27 -0.86
CA SER A 136 10.75 -23.71 -1.21
C SER A 136 11.23 -22.84 -2.37
N ILE A 137 12.24 -22.03 -2.13
CA ILE A 137 12.92 -21.27 -3.19
C ILE A 137 14.08 -22.14 -3.65
N ASP A 138 13.90 -22.89 -4.72
CA ASP A 138 15.02 -23.48 -5.47
C ASP A 138 15.71 -22.35 -6.26
N ALA A 139 16.44 -21.52 -5.53
CA ALA A 139 17.25 -20.48 -6.15
C ALA A 139 18.50 -21.14 -6.77
N LYS A 140 18.40 -21.63 -7.99
CA LYS A 140 19.53 -21.65 -8.89
C LYS A 140 19.69 -20.23 -9.44
N ILE A 141 20.40 -19.39 -8.71
CA ILE A 141 21.02 -18.21 -9.30
C ILE A 141 22.22 -18.77 -10.06
N GLU A 142 22.06 -18.94 -11.37
CA GLU A 142 23.21 -19.14 -12.25
C GLU A 142 23.97 -17.81 -12.27
N GLU A 143 25.27 -17.89 -11.93
CA GLU A 143 26.25 -16.81 -12.01
C GLU A 143 26.45 -16.34 -13.46
#